data_8708c2f45cbc0cbb0d64b22a61f52ca8
#
_entry.id   8708c2f45cbc0cbb0d64b22a61f52ca8
#
_cell.length_a   1.000
_cell.length_b   1.000
_cell.length_c   1.000
_cell.angle_alpha   90.00
_cell.angle_beta   90.00
_cell.angle_gamma   90.00
#
_symmetry.space_group_name_H-M   'P 1'
#
loop_
_entity.id
_entity.type
_entity.pdbx_description
1 polymer ?
#
loop_
_entity_poly.entity_id
_entity_poly.type
_entity_poly.pdbx_seq_one_letter_code
_entity_poly.pdbx_strand_id
1 'polypeptide(L)'
;LLWSGSYESALERLLKTSPFPEFTARVCPALCERACICGRISEPVTVRENELAVIEYGFENDLMQPVLPQTRSDKRVAVVGSGPAGLAAAYYLNRRGHHVTVYEKDALPGGLLTYGIPEMKLPKAVVARRIALLKQEGIAFVTDCEIGKNLSAQALAQQADAVIFCCGAQQPRTLSIADSTDGAVYALDYLRASAQGLLEKHAPVITAEGKNVVIIGAGDSASDCVSIALRQRCKSITQLIRKPKSAKTEKLDHAHEEAQSVFGGDIRRYETQAEALERDEAGRLTAVRCNGSGERIPCELLLIASGFSGCGKAAEEAYEAVRQTGVPVLKAGDMDTGASLVVMAIAGGKQAAAQVDALLMGYTNIL
;
A
#
# COMPACT_ATOMS: atom_id res chain seq x y z
N LEU A 1 7.90 -18.18 23.83
CA LEU A 1 9.26 -17.73 23.46
C LEU A 1 9.52 -16.33 24.01
N LEU A 2 8.68 -15.33 23.75
CA LEU A 2 8.85 -13.96 24.30
C LEU A 2 8.84 -13.95 25.82
N TRP A 3 7.88 -14.65 26.44
CA TRP A 3 7.79 -14.80 27.90
C TRP A 3 9.09 -15.35 28.53
N SER A 4 9.78 -16.26 27.85
CA SER A 4 11.04 -16.85 28.30
C SER A 4 12.29 -16.08 27.90
N GLY A 5 12.14 -14.90 27.27
CA GLY A 5 13.26 -14.10 26.77
C GLY A 5 13.97 -14.67 25.55
N SER A 6 13.39 -15.68 24.88
CA SER A 6 13.97 -16.36 23.72
C SER A 6 13.67 -15.61 22.41
N TYR A 7 14.18 -14.39 22.27
CA TYR A 7 13.87 -13.50 21.14
C TYR A 7 14.37 -14.03 19.79
N GLU A 8 15.55 -14.62 19.73
CA GLU A 8 16.09 -15.22 18.49
C GLU A 8 15.18 -16.34 17.97
N SER A 9 14.77 -17.25 18.86
CA SER A 9 13.84 -18.34 18.50
C SER A 9 12.45 -17.80 18.13
N ALA A 10 12.03 -16.69 18.74
CA ALA A 10 10.78 -16.02 18.39
C ALA A 10 10.86 -15.42 16.99
N LEU A 11 11.96 -14.77 16.66
CA LEU A 11 12.23 -14.21 15.33
C LEU A 11 12.26 -15.32 14.26
N GLU A 12 13.02 -16.38 14.50
CA GLU A 12 13.07 -17.52 13.60
C GLU A 12 11.68 -18.12 13.34
N ARG A 13 10.89 -18.26 14.40
CA ARG A 13 9.52 -18.77 14.29
C ARG A 13 8.59 -17.83 13.51
N LEU A 14 8.68 -16.52 13.76
CA LEU A 14 7.88 -15.49 13.08
C LEU A 14 8.17 -15.49 11.58
N LEU A 15 9.45 -15.50 11.20
CA LEU A 15 9.88 -15.43 9.80
C LEU A 15 9.54 -16.67 8.97
N LYS A 16 9.18 -17.80 9.60
CA LYS A 16 8.68 -18.99 8.89
C LYS A 16 7.33 -18.73 8.21
N THR A 17 6.51 -17.88 8.78
CA THR A 17 5.14 -17.63 8.29
C THR A 17 4.89 -16.20 7.81
N SER A 18 5.65 -15.22 8.30
CA SER A 18 5.52 -13.81 7.96
C SER A 18 6.85 -13.30 7.36
N PRO A 19 6.90 -13.01 6.04
CA PRO A 19 8.15 -12.58 5.40
C PRO A 19 8.52 -11.13 5.74
N PHE A 20 7.53 -10.29 6.07
CA PHE A 20 7.70 -8.85 6.29
C PHE A 20 6.93 -8.35 7.53
N PRO A 21 7.26 -8.87 8.74
CA PRO A 21 6.54 -8.48 9.97
C PRO A 21 6.62 -6.98 10.25
N GLU A 22 7.72 -6.31 9.88
CA GLU A 22 7.90 -4.88 10.06
C GLU A 22 6.89 -4.03 9.28
N PHE A 23 6.35 -4.55 8.17
CA PHE A 23 5.28 -3.88 7.43
C PHE A 23 3.93 -4.20 8.04
N THR A 24 3.62 -5.51 8.22
CA THR A 24 2.31 -5.95 8.70
C THR A 24 2.03 -5.46 10.11
N ALA A 25 3.02 -5.49 11.00
CA ALA A 25 2.87 -5.00 12.37
C ALA A 25 2.58 -3.50 12.46
N ARG A 26 2.94 -2.70 11.44
CA ARG A 26 2.66 -1.26 11.41
C ARG A 26 1.35 -0.90 10.72
N VAL A 27 0.98 -1.63 9.65
CA VAL A 27 -0.12 -1.19 8.79
C VAL A 27 -1.31 -2.15 8.72
N CYS A 28 -1.21 -3.36 9.27
CA CYS A 28 -2.33 -4.29 9.31
C CYS A 28 -3.36 -3.83 10.37
N PRO A 29 -4.67 -3.85 10.07
CA PRO A 29 -5.71 -3.51 11.05
C PRO A 29 -5.91 -4.56 12.14
N ALA A 30 -5.06 -5.58 12.22
CA ALA A 30 -5.03 -6.64 13.23
C ALA A 30 -6.39 -7.33 13.45
N LEU A 31 -6.98 -7.84 12.36
CA LEU A 31 -8.25 -8.58 12.43
C LEU A 31 -8.16 -9.82 13.34
N CYS A 32 -6.96 -10.41 13.47
CA CYS A 32 -6.66 -11.51 14.39
C CYS A 32 -6.85 -11.12 15.85
N GLU A 33 -6.50 -9.89 16.25
CA GLU A 33 -6.73 -9.35 17.60
C GLU A 33 -8.23 -9.15 17.86
N ARG A 34 -8.96 -8.58 16.89
CA ARG A 34 -10.41 -8.41 16.98
C ARG A 34 -11.16 -9.74 17.11
N ALA A 35 -10.63 -10.81 16.51
CA ALA A 35 -11.19 -12.15 16.55
C ALA A 35 -10.65 -13.00 17.72
N CYS A 36 -9.75 -12.47 18.53
CA CYS A 36 -9.11 -13.20 19.61
C CYS A 36 -10.12 -13.59 20.68
N ILE A 37 -10.18 -14.90 21.01
CA ILE A 37 -11.08 -15.41 22.05
C ILE A 37 -10.73 -14.88 23.45
N CYS A 38 -9.46 -14.54 23.70
CA CYS A 38 -9.07 -13.91 24.96
C CYS A 38 -9.81 -12.59 25.19
N GLY A 39 -10.10 -11.82 24.13
CA GLY A 39 -10.86 -10.58 24.17
C GLY A 39 -12.32 -10.73 24.61
N ARG A 40 -12.82 -11.97 24.80
CA ARG A 40 -14.14 -12.23 25.38
C ARG A 40 -14.12 -12.26 26.91
N ILE A 41 -12.95 -12.46 27.50
CA ILE A 41 -12.76 -12.66 28.93
C ILE A 41 -11.88 -11.54 29.52
N SER A 42 -10.92 -11.07 28.74
CA SER A 42 -9.92 -10.06 29.12
C SER A 42 -9.51 -9.27 27.88
N GLU A 43 -8.29 -8.73 27.84
CA GLU A 43 -7.73 -8.08 26.66
C GLU A 43 -7.32 -9.12 25.61
N PRO A 44 -7.49 -8.81 24.31
CA PRO A 44 -6.98 -9.66 23.23
C PRO A 44 -5.44 -9.72 23.26
N VAL A 45 -4.87 -10.78 22.70
CA VAL A 45 -3.42 -10.87 22.53
C VAL A 45 -2.99 -9.78 21.55
N THR A 46 -2.02 -8.95 21.96
CA THR A 46 -1.43 -7.86 21.15
C THR A 46 -0.47 -8.42 20.09
N VAL A 47 -1.04 -9.12 19.09
CA VAL A 47 -0.26 -9.84 18.07
C VAL A 47 0.66 -8.90 17.31
N ARG A 48 0.13 -7.75 16.91
CA ARG A 48 0.84 -6.76 16.10
C ARG A 48 2.05 -6.18 16.83
N GLU A 49 1.87 -5.77 18.09
CA GLU A 49 2.95 -5.24 18.92
C GLU A 49 4.01 -6.29 19.22
N ASN A 50 3.62 -7.55 19.44
CA ASN A 50 4.54 -8.66 19.66
C ASN A 50 5.37 -8.93 18.40
N GLU A 51 4.74 -8.97 17.22
CA GLU A 51 5.45 -9.13 15.94
C GLU A 51 6.40 -7.97 15.67
N LEU A 52 5.96 -6.74 15.96
CA LEU A 52 6.79 -5.55 15.84
C LEU A 52 8.02 -5.61 16.75
N ALA A 53 7.82 -5.92 18.03
CA ALA A 53 8.92 -6.02 18.99
C ALA A 53 9.94 -7.07 18.57
N VAL A 54 9.48 -8.23 18.08
CA VAL A 54 10.38 -9.31 17.63
C VAL A 54 11.20 -8.93 16.41
N ILE A 55 10.56 -8.32 15.41
CA ILE A 55 11.27 -7.97 14.17
C ILE A 55 12.24 -6.79 14.36
N GLU A 56 11.84 -5.77 15.15
CA GLU A 56 12.75 -4.66 15.46
C GLU A 56 13.95 -5.15 16.28
N TYR A 57 13.73 -6.00 17.30
CA TYR A 57 14.82 -6.65 18.01
C TYR A 57 15.79 -7.37 17.06
N GLY A 58 15.25 -8.06 16.04
CA GLY A 58 16.04 -8.74 15.03
C GLY A 58 16.94 -7.81 14.23
N PHE A 59 16.40 -6.64 13.83
CA PHE A 59 17.19 -5.64 13.10
C PHE A 59 18.18 -4.90 14.01
N GLU A 60 17.80 -4.56 15.23
CA GLU A 60 18.64 -3.82 16.19
C GLU A 60 19.85 -4.65 16.69
N ASN A 61 19.71 -5.96 16.70
CA ASN A 61 20.77 -6.88 17.17
C ASN A 61 21.45 -7.64 16.01
N ASP A 62 21.35 -7.14 14.78
CA ASP A 62 22.00 -7.72 13.59
C ASP A 62 21.66 -9.20 13.33
N LEU A 63 20.49 -9.67 13.78
CA LEU A 63 20.01 -11.03 13.53
C LEU A 63 19.33 -11.17 12.15
N MET A 64 18.98 -10.06 11.53
CA MET A 64 18.39 -10.02 10.20
C MET A 64 19.48 -10.06 9.12
N GLN A 65 20.09 -11.23 8.94
CA GLN A 65 21.15 -11.44 7.96
C GLN A 65 20.58 -11.90 6.59
N PRO A 66 21.24 -11.59 5.47
CA PRO A 66 20.86 -12.09 4.15
C PRO A 66 20.88 -13.62 4.10
N VAL A 67 19.79 -14.22 3.63
CA VAL A 67 19.67 -15.66 3.46
C VAL A 67 19.77 -16.01 1.98
N LEU A 68 20.92 -16.48 1.57
CA LEU A 68 21.15 -16.96 0.21
C LEU A 68 20.60 -18.38 0.03
N PRO A 69 20.01 -18.72 -1.11
CA PRO A 69 19.63 -20.09 -1.41
C PRO A 69 20.86 -20.98 -1.51
N GLN A 70 20.78 -22.19 -0.96
CA GLN A 70 21.88 -23.17 -1.00
C GLN A 70 22.26 -23.57 -2.43
N THR A 71 21.26 -23.62 -3.32
CA THR A 71 21.44 -23.97 -4.73
C THR A 71 20.63 -23.01 -5.58
N ARG A 72 21.23 -22.48 -6.65
CA ARG A 72 20.52 -21.71 -7.68
C ARG A 72 20.00 -22.63 -8.76
N SER A 73 18.76 -22.40 -9.17
CA SER A 73 18.22 -22.98 -10.41
C SER A 73 18.72 -22.18 -11.62
N ASP A 74 18.52 -22.73 -12.81
CA ASP A 74 18.76 -22.03 -14.07
C ASP A 74 17.58 -21.14 -14.48
N LYS A 75 16.51 -21.06 -13.67
CA LYS A 75 15.28 -20.36 -13.97
C LYS A 75 15.33 -18.89 -13.59
N ARG A 76 14.85 -18.05 -14.50
CA ARG A 76 14.77 -16.59 -14.36
C ARG A 76 13.32 -16.18 -14.26
N VAL A 77 12.96 -15.46 -13.22
CA VAL A 77 11.60 -14.96 -13.01
C VAL A 77 11.61 -13.44 -12.95
N ALA A 78 10.76 -12.83 -13.78
CA ALA A 78 10.52 -11.39 -13.74
C ALA A 78 9.27 -11.10 -12.87
N VAL A 79 9.41 -10.14 -11.97
CA VAL A 79 8.29 -9.62 -11.16
C VAL A 79 8.07 -8.17 -11.54
N VAL A 80 6.88 -7.82 -12.02
CA VAL A 80 6.51 -6.47 -12.44
C VAL A 80 5.73 -5.78 -11.34
N GLY A 81 6.33 -4.78 -10.73
CA GLY A 81 5.84 -4.08 -9.55
C GLY A 81 6.49 -4.58 -8.26
N SER A 82 6.94 -3.64 -7.44
CA SER A 82 7.66 -3.87 -6.18
C SER A 82 6.83 -3.60 -4.92
N GLY A 83 5.51 -3.55 -5.03
CA GLY A 83 4.61 -3.47 -3.88
C GLY A 83 4.65 -4.74 -3.02
N PRO A 84 3.85 -4.83 -1.95
CA PRO A 84 3.87 -5.97 -1.01
C PRO A 84 3.76 -7.34 -1.69
N ALA A 85 2.90 -7.46 -2.72
CA ALA A 85 2.75 -8.70 -3.49
C ALA A 85 4.01 -9.05 -4.28
N GLY A 86 4.61 -8.07 -4.98
CA GLY A 86 5.83 -8.27 -5.76
C GLY A 86 7.03 -8.60 -4.90
N LEU A 87 7.19 -7.91 -3.77
CA LEU A 87 8.26 -8.23 -2.81
C LEU A 87 8.11 -9.64 -2.24
N ALA A 88 6.87 -10.07 -1.92
CA ALA A 88 6.62 -11.41 -1.43
C ALA A 88 6.90 -12.47 -2.50
N ALA A 89 6.44 -12.26 -3.73
CA ALA A 89 6.74 -13.16 -4.85
C ALA A 89 8.25 -13.30 -5.05
N ALA A 90 8.97 -12.18 -5.08
CA ALA A 90 10.42 -12.16 -5.26
C ALA A 90 11.15 -12.88 -4.10
N TYR A 91 10.74 -12.62 -2.85
CA TYR A 91 11.30 -13.25 -1.66
C TYR A 91 11.19 -14.79 -1.71
N TYR A 92 9.99 -15.31 -1.97
CA TYR A 92 9.76 -16.75 -1.98
C TYR A 92 10.45 -17.45 -3.16
N LEU A 93 10.41 -16.87 -4.36
CA LEU A 93 11.10 -17.41 -5.54
C LEU A 93 12.63 -17.39 -5.39
N ASN A 94 13.18 -16.32 -4.85
CA ASN A 94 14.61 -16.23 -4.59
C ASN A 94 15.07 -17.29 -3.59
N ARG A 95 14.31 -17.52 -2.52
CA ARG A 95 14.61 -18.60 -1.53
C ARG A 95 14.50 -19.99 -2.11
N ARG A 96 13.69 -20.18 -3.15
CA ARG A 96 13.63 -21.42 -3.95
C ARG A 96 14.85 -21.63 -4.85
N GLY A 97 15.66 -20.60 -5.02
CA GLY A 97 16.85 -20.62 -5.85
C GLY A 97 16.68 -20.00 -7.22
N HIS A 98 15.52 -19.48 -7.58
CA HIS A 98 15.33 -18.81 -8.86
C HIS A 98 16.10 -17.49 -8.94
N HIS A 99 16.53 -17.10 -10.15
CA HIS A 99 17.07 -15.76 -10.41
C HIS A 99 15.89 -14.80 -10.59
N VAL A 100 15.72 -13.88 -9.66
CA VAL A 100 14.57 -12.96 -9.64
C VAL A 100 14.99 -11.54 -9.95
N THR A 101 14.30 -10.93 -10.92
CA THR A 101 14.43 -9.51 -11.23
C THR A 101 13.08 -8.83 -11.01
N VAL A 102 13.04 -7.79 -10.17
CA VAL A 102 11.88 -6.97 -9.90
C VAL A 102 11.99 -5.69 -10.73
N TYR A 103 10.99 -5.44 -11.59
CA TYR A 103 10.88 -4.23 -12.40
C TYR A 103 9.89 -3.27 -11.74
N GLU A 104 10.33 -2.05 -11.47
CA GLU A 104 9.53 -1.02 -10.82
C GLU A 104 9.52 0.26 -11.66
N LYS A 105 8.33 0.80 -11.90
CA LYS A 105 8.17 2.04 -12.67
C LYS A 105 8.66 3.29 -11.94
N ASP A 106 8.63 3.25 -10.62
CA ASP A 106 9.06 4.37 -9.77
C ASP A 106 10.56 4.27 -9.47
N ALA A 107 11.16 5.38 -9.06
CA ALA A 107 12.59 5.49 -8.75
C ALA A 107 13.00 4.63 -7.53
N LEU A 108 12.09 4.43 -6.57
CA LEU A 108 12.34 3.61 -5.39
C LEU A 108 11.37 2.44 -5.34
N PRO A 109 11.85 1.23 -4.98
CA PRO A 109 10.98 0.08 -4.76
C PRO A 109 10.09 0.24 -3.53
N GLY A 110 9.00 -0.57 -3.48
CA GLY A 110 8.10 -0.66 -2.34
C GLY A 110 6.63 -0.34 -2.70
N GLY A 111 6.36 0.23 -3.88
CA GLY A 111 5.01 0.59 -4.29
C GLY A 111 4.33 1.50 -3.25
N LEU A 112 3.12 1.13 -2.79
CA LEU A 112 2.39 1.92 -1.80
C LEU A 112 3.04 1.94 -0.40
N LEU A 113 3.91 0.99 -0.06
CA LEU A 113 4.70 1.07 1.18
C LEU A 113 5.61 2.30 1.17
N THR A 114 6.17 2.62 0.01
CA THR A 114 7.04 3.79 -0.18
C THR A 114 6.24 5.05 -0.49
N TYR A 115 5.28 4.99 -1.43
CA TYR A 115 4.65 6.18 -2.00
C TYR A 115 3.20 6.43 -1.57
N GLY A 116 2.55 5.51 -0.85
CA GLY A 116 1.15 5.65 -0.46
C GLY A 116 0.94 5.81 1.04
N ILE A 117 1.58 4.95 1.85
CA ILE A 117 1.41 4.95 3.30
C ILE A 117 2.21 6.12 3.90
N PRO A 118 1.61 6.94 4.78
CA PRO A 118 2.31 8.05 5.42
C PRO A 118 3.50 7.63 6.28
N GLU A 119 4.53 8.49 6.34
CA GLU A 119 5.76 8.29 7.12
C GLU A 119 5.49 7.94 8.60
N MET A 120 4.49 8.59 9.22
CA MET A 120 4.16 8.33 10.63
C MET A 120 3.58 6.94 10.88
N LYS A 121 3.02 6.28 9.86
CA LYS A 121 2.54 4.89 9.96
C LYS A 121 3.62 3.88 9.57
N LEU A 122 4.37 4.17 8.51
CA LEU A 122 5.45 3.31 8.02
C LEU A 122 6.64 4.17 7.60
N PRO A 123 7.65 4.29 8.46
CA PRO A 123 8.88 5.02 8.15
C PRO A 123 9.54 4.48 6.88
N LYS A 124 9.94 5.37 5.97
CA LYS A 124 10.55 4.96 4.68
C LYS A 124 11.88 4.23 4.89
N ALA A 125 12.58 4.53 5.98
CA ALA A 125 13.78 3.81 6.38
C ALA A 125 13.52 2.32 6.64
N VAL A 126 12.33 1.95 7.17
CA VAL A 126 11.93 0.54 7.38
C VAL A 126 11.76 -0.18 6.05
N VAL A 127 11.17 0.48 5.06
CA VAL A 127 11.03 -0.08 3.71
C VAL A 127 12.40 -0.22 3.06
N ALA A 128 13.21 0.83 3.12
CA ALA A 128 14.55 0.85 2.52
C ALA A 128 15.48 -0.24 3.08
N ARG A 129 15.49 -0.47 4.41
CA ARG A 129 16.31 -1.53 5.02
C ARG A 129 15.90 -2.92 4.56
N ARG A 130 14.59 -3.19 4.38
CA ARG A 130 14.11 -4.47 3.83
C ARG A 130 14.52 -4.65 2.38
N ILE A 131 14.38 -3.62 1.55
CA ILE A 131 14.83 -3.65 0.15
C ILE A 131 16.34 -3.91 0.08
N ALA A 132 17.13 -3.28 0.95
CA ALA A 132 18.58 -3.52 1.02
C ALA A 132 18.89 -4.98 1.36
N LEU A 133 18.19 -5.57 2.32
CA LEU A 133 18.34 -6.99 2.67
C LEU A 133 17.98 -7.90 1.49
N LEU A 134 16.88 -7.67 0.80
CA LEU A 134 16.46 -8.44 -0.38
C LEU A 134 17.49 -8.36 -1.53
N LYS A 135 18.10 -7.18 -1.73
CA LYS A 135 19.21 -7.02 -2.69
C LYS A 135 20.43 -7.84 -2.30
N GLN A 136 20.79 -7.87 -1.02
CA GLN A 136 21.89 -8.69 -0.49
C GLN A 136 21.59 -10.19 -0.62
N GLU A 137 20.31 -10.60 -0.55
CA GLU A 137 19.87 -11.97 -0.81
C GLU A 137 19.94 -12.35 -2.31
N GLY A 138 20.26 -11.41 -3.20
CA GLY A 138 20.49 -11.64 -4.63
C GLY A 138 19.29 -11.36 -5.52
N ILE A 139 18.26 -10.65 -5.03
CA ILE A 139 17.16 -10.16 -5.85
C ILE A 139 17.62 -8.88 -6.58
N ALA A 140 17.51 -8.87 -7.91
CA ALA A 140 17.78 -7.70 -8.72
C ALA A 140 16.58 -6.75 -8.75
N PHE A 141 16.82 -5.44 -8.68
CA PHE A 141 15.78 -4.41 -8.81
C PHE A 141 16.15 -3.46 -9.95
N VAL A 142 15.25 -3.32 -10.92
CA VAL A 142 15.34 -2.38 -12.02
C VAL A 142 14.25 -1.34 -11.84
N THR A 143 14.65 -0.15 -11.38
CA THR A 143 13.75 0.98 -11.15
C THR A 143 13.65 1.88 -12.38
N ASP A 144 12.73 2.86 -12.37
CA ASP A 144 12.42 3.74 -13.50
C ASP A 144 12.10 2.95 -14.79
N CYS A 145 11.54 1.74 -14.62
CA CYS A 145 11.26 0.80 -15.70
C CYS A 145 9.78 0.40 -15.73
N GLU A 146 9.03 1.02 -16.61
CA GLU A 146 7.63 0.72 -16.89
C GLU A 146 7.53 -0.23 -18.08
N ILE A 147 6.95 -1.42 -17.86
CA ILE A 147 6.76 -2.42 -18.92
C ILE A 147 5.73 -1.90 -19.93
N GLY A 148 6.07 -2.00 -21.20
CA GLY A 148 5.29 -1.42 -22.31
C GLY A 148 5.72 0.00 -22.69
N LYS A 149 6.57 0.64 -21.90
CA LYS A 149 7.10 1.99 -22.17
C LYS A 149 8.61 2.01 -22.26
N ASN A 150 9.32 1.66 -21.18
CA ASN A 150 10.79 1.63 -21.13
C ASN A 150 11.35 0.26 -21.58
N LEU A 151 10.61 -0.82 -21.30
CA LEU A 151 10.96 -2.17 -21.69
C LEU A 151 9.75 -2.83 -22.36
N SER A 152 9.93 -3.32 -23.59
CA SER A 152 8.83 -3.99 -24.30
C SER A 152 8.48 -5.35 -23.69
N ALA A 153 7.23 -5.79 -23.90
CA ALA A 153 6.77 -7.10 -23.47
C ALA A 153 7.61 -8.25 -24.06
N GLN A 154 8.01 -8.12 -25.31
CA GLN A 154 8.86 -9.10 -26.01
C GLN A 154 10.26 -9.17 -25.39
N ALA A 155 10.86 -8.00 -25.08
CA ALA A 155 12.17 -7.97 -24.45
C ALA A 155 12.15 -8.54 -23.03
N LEU A 156 11.07 -8.28 -22.27
CA LEU A 156 10.87 -8.89 -20.95
C LEU A 156 10.74 -10.42 -21.05
N ALA A 157 9.92 -10.91 -21.98
CA ALA A 157 9.69 -12.34 -22.21
C ALA A 157 10.97 -13.09 -22.64
N GLN A 158 11.88 -12.46 -23.35
CA GLN A 158 13.17 -13.05 -23.72
C GLN A 158 14.14 -13.18 -22.53
N GLN A 159 13.93 -12.39 -21.48
CA GLN A 159 14.80 -12.35 -20.30
C GLN A 159 14.30 -13.23 -19.14
N ALA A 160 13.09 -13.79 -19.22
CA ALA A 160 12.46 -14.53 -18.14
C ALA A 160 11.80 -15.82 -18.64
N ASP A 161 11.84 -16.84 -17.79
CA ASP A 161 11.16 -18.12 -18.02
C ASP A 161 9.72 -18.09 -17.49
N ALA A 162 9.40 -17.12 -16.61
CA ALA A 162 8.05 -16.78 -16.18
C ALA A 162 7.97 -15.32 -15.71
N VAL A 163 6.78 -14.72 -15.75
CA VAL A 163 6.53 -13.33 -15.33
C VAL A 163 5.37 -13.27 -14.35
N ILE A 164 5.50 -12.48 -13.28
CA ILE A 164 4.40 -12.18 -12.34
C ILE A 164 4.13 -10.68 -12.33
N PHE A 165 2.92 -10.29 -12.67
CA PHE A 165 2.46 -8.91 -12.59
C PHE A 165 1.84 -8.61 -11.22
N CYS A 166 2.44 -7.67 -10.50
CA CYS A 166 2.08 -7.23 -9.15
C CYS A 166 1.84 -5.71 -9.10
N CYS A 167 1.17 -5.15 -10.12
CA CYS A 167 1.04 -3.70 -10.30
C CYS A 167 0.04 -3.04 -9.35
N GLY A 168 -0.67 -3.81 -8.53
CA GLY A 168 -1.66 -3.30 -7.58
C GLY A 168 -2.94 -2.79 -8.23
N ALA A 169 -3.82 -2.15 -7.45
CA ALA A 169 -5.02 -1.47 -7.91
C ALA A 169 -4.73 0.03 -8.00
N GLN A 170 -4.64 0.57 -9.20
CA GLN A 170 -4.25 1.97 -9.44
C GLN A 170 -5.37 2.80 -10.07
N GLN A 171 -6.41 2.17 -10.63
CA GLN A 171 -7.54 2.86 -11.25
C GLN A 171 -8.48 3.36 -10.16
N PRO A 172 -8.56 4.67 -9.86
CA PRO A 172 -9.49 5.19 -8.87
C PRO A 172 -10.92 5.09 -9.38
N ARG A 173 -11.87 4.96 -8.45
CA ARG A 173 -13.29 5.12 -8.77
C ARG A 173 -13.59 6.59 -8.99
N THR A 174 -14.13 6.91 -10.14
CA THR A 174 -14.54 8.28 -10.48
C THR A 174 -15.79 8.68 -9.70
N LEU A 175 -15.90 9.98 -9.41
CA LEU A 175 -17.12 10.60 -8.91
C LEU A 175 -17.69 11.47 -10.02
N SER A 176 -18.99 11.38 -10.24
CA SER A 176 -19.69 12.14 -11.27
C SER A 176 -19.63 13.67 -11.11
N ILE A 177 -19.33 14.14 -9.90
CA ILE A 177 -19.21 15.56 -9.56
C ILE A 177 -17.80 16.13 -9.76
N ALA A 178 -16.79 15.28 -9.87
CA ALA A 178 -15.40 15.67 -10.01
C ALA A 178 -14.99 15.55 -11.48
N ASP A 179 -15.45 16.48 -12.29
CA ASP A 179 -14.74 16.78 -13.52
C ASP A 179 -13.36 17.31 -13.11
N SER A 180 -12.35 16.52 -13.41
CA SER A 180 -10.94 16.60 -13.06
C SER A 180 -10.33 17.97 -13.35
N THR A 181 -10.53 18.94 -12.51
CA THR A 181 -9.85 20.21 -12.65
C THR A 181 -9.64 20.83 -11.29
N ASP A 182 -8.73 21.71 -11.22
CA ASP A 182 -8.19 22.48 -10.12
C ASP A 182 -8.88 22.31 -8.73
N GLY A 183 -8.14 21.76 -7.77
CA GLY A 183 -8.60 21.58 -6.39
C GLY A 183 -9.26 20.23 -6.05
N ALA A 184 -9.62 19.38 -7.04
CA ALA A 184 -10.11 18.03 -6.81
C ALA A 184 -9.03 16.99 -7.17
N VAL A 185 -8.58 16.21 -6.20
CA VAL A 185 -7.43 15.32 -6.31
C VAL A 185 -7.79 13.94 -5.74
N TYR A 186 -7.36 12.87 -6.40
CA TYR A 186 -7.47 11.54 -5.80
C TYR A 186 -6.54 11.39 -4.59
N ALA A 187 -7.03 10.70 -3.57
CA ALA A 187 -6.28 10.50 -2.32
C ALA A 187 -4.88 9.92 -2.56
N LEU A 188 -4.75 8.97 -3.50
CA LEU A 188 -3.46 8.37 -3.81
C LEU A 188 -2.46 9.38 -4.38
N ASP A 189 -2.90 10.29 -5.25
CA ASP A 189 -2.03 11.32 -5.84
C ASP A 189 -1.56 12.31 -4.79
N TYR A 190 -2.44 12.68 -3.85
CA TYR A 190 -2.11 13.53 -2.71
C TYR A 190 -1.09 12.88 -1.76
N LEU A 191 -1.33 11.61 -1.38
CA LEU A 191 -0.44 10.85 -0.52
C LEU A 191 0.92 10.62 -1.20
N ARG A 192 0.90 10.33 -2.50
CA ARG A 192 2.10 10.15 -3.32
C ARG A 192 2.91 11.44 -3.41
N ALA A 193 2.27 12.58 -3.68
CA ALA A 193 2.94 13.87 -3.70
C ALA A 193 3.60 14.21 -2.36
N SER A 194 2.92 13.90 -1.25
CA SER A 194 3.48 14.06 0.09
C SER A 194 4.69 13.17 0.34
N ALA A 195 4.62 11.89 -0.06
CA ALA A 195 5.74 10.96 0.10
C ALA A 195 6.94 11.35 -0.78
N GLN A 196 6.70 11.75 -2.03
CA GLN A 196 7.75 12.23 -2.94
C GLN A 196 8.45 13.47 -2.38
N GLY A 197 7.67 14.47 -1.91
CA GLY A 197 8.24 15.66 -1.29
C GLY A 197 9.16 15.33 -0.11
N LEU A 198 8.78 14.35 0.72
CA LEU A 198 9.60 13.88 1.83
C LEU A 198 10.89 13.19 1.34
N LEU A 199 10.78 12.29 0.38
CA LEU A 199 11.91 11.50 -0.15
C LEU A 199 12.92 12.39 -0.89
N GLU A 200 12.43 13.34 -1.66
CA GLU A 200 13.23 14.25 -2.48
C GLU A 200 13.60 15.56 -1.74
N LYS A 201 13.14 15.72 -0.50
CA LYS A 201 13.40 16.87 0.37
C LYS A 201 12.96 18.21 -0.23
N HIS A 202 11.81 18.23 -0.84
CA HIS A 202 11.19 19.45 -1.36
C HIS A 202 9.73 19.58 -0.89
N ALA A 203 9.13 20.74 -1.08
CA ALA A 203 7.72 20.94 -0.81
C ALA A 203 6.86 20.05 -1.74
N PRO A 204 5.81 19.38 -1.22
CA PRO A 204 4.95 18.55 -2.06
C PRO A 204 4.21 19.41 -3.08
N VAL A 205 4.09 18.91 -4.31
CA VAL A 205 3.39 19.60 -5.41
C VAL A 205 1.90 19.80 -5.15
N ILE A 206 1.31 18.98 -4.27
CA ILE A 206 -0.07 19.10 -3.79
C ILE A 206 0.00 19.28 -2.29
N THR A 207 -0.49 20.41 -1.78
CA THR A 207 -0.47 20.74 -0.36
C THR A 207 -1.84 21.17 0.16
N ALA A 208 -2.11 20.79 1.41
CA ALA A 208 -3.27 21.24 2.20
C ALA A 208 -2.98 22.50 3.01
N GLU A 209 -1.76 23.04 2.97
CA GLU A 209 -1.33 24.15 3.80
C GLU A 209 -2.26 25.37 3.63
N GLY A 210 -2.82 25.84 4.76
CA GLY A 210 -3.73 26.98 4.82
C GLY A 210 -5.08 26.81 4.15
N LYS A 211 -5.43 25.59 3.64
CA LYS A 211 -6.65 25.32 2.89
C LYS A 211 -7.74 24.71 3.75
N ASN A 212 -9.01 24.96 3.37
CA ASN A 212 -10.15 24.17 3.80
C ASN A 212 -10.17 22.88 2.97
N VAL A 213 -10.05 21.73 3.63
CA VAL A 213 -9.95 20.40 3.01
C VAL A 213 -11.26 19.65 3.19
N VAL A 214 -11.80 19.12 2.10
CA VAL A 214 -12.91 18.17 2.15
C VAL A 214 -12.39 16.81 1.67
N ILE A 215 -12.71 15.74 2.42
CA ILE A 215 -12.28 14.38 2.11
C ILE A 215 -13.52 13.52 1.87
N ILE A 216 -13.61 12.86 0.73
CA ILE A 216 -14.72 11.93 0.41
C ILE A 216 -14.24 10.50 0.60
N GLY A 217 -14.83 9.78 1.57
CA GLY A 217 -14.53 8.38 1.87
C GLY A 217 -14.35 8.10 3.36
N ALA A 218 -14.32 6.82 3.72
CA ALA A 218 -14.28 6.37 5.12
C ALA A 218 -13.26 5.24 5.37
N GLY A 219 -12.39 4.95 4.41
CA GLY A 219 -11.35 3.91 4.53
C GLY A 219 -10.00 4.48 4.97
N ASP A 220 -9.02 3.59 5.10
CA ASP A 220 -7.66 3.92 5.56
C ASP A 220 -7.01 5.06 4.76
N SER A 221 -7.22 5.09 3.43
CA SER A 221 -6.70 6.18 2.59
C SER A 221 -7.29 7.55 2.97
N ALA A 222 -8.57 7.60 3.41
CA ALA A 222 -9.16 8.84 3.89
C ALA A 222 -8.55 9.28 5.23
N SER A 223 -8.37 8.34 6.16
CA SER A 223 -7.69 8.60 7.43
C SER A 223 -6.23 9.06 7.22
N ASP A 224 -5.54 8.47 6.24
CA ASP A 224 -4.19 8.89 5.86
C ASP A 224 -4.16 10.31 5.31
N CYS A 225 -5.15 10.68 4.50
CA CYS A 225 -5.32 12.07 4.02
C CYS A 225 -5.57 13.05 5.18
N VAL A 226 -6.39 12.69 6.17
CA VAL A 226 -6.59 13.48 7.40
C VAL A 226 -5.25 13.72 8.09
N SER A 227 -4.49 12.66 8.35
CA SER A 227 -3.19 12.75 9.03
C SER A 227 -2.18 13.63 8.30
N ILE A 228 -2.11 13.55 6.97
CA ILE A 228 -1.20 14.37 6.17
C ILE A 228 -1.68 15.83 6.13
N ALA A 229 -2.99 16.08 5.95
CA ALA A 229 -3.53 17.44 5.91
C ALA A 229 -3.30 18.19 7.24
N LEU A 230 -3.43 17.51 8.39
CA LEU A 230 -3.08 18.07 9.70
C LEU A 230 -1.62 18.49 9.77
N ARG A 231 -0.70 17.63 9.34
CA ARG A 231 0.75 17.90 9.35
C ARG A 231 1.15 19.01 8.39
N GLN A 232 0.40 19.19 7.33
CA GLN A 232 0.54 20.30 6.40
C GLN A 232 -0.16 21.59 6.88
N ARG A 233 -0.72 21.59 8.12
CA ARG A 233 -1.37 22.77 8.73
C ARG A 233 -2.51 23.32 7.90
N CYS A 234 -3.43 22.43 7.48
CA CYS A 234 -4.66 22.84 6.83
C CYS A 234 -5.51 23.74 7.75
N LYS A 235 -6.35 24.60 7.16
CA LYS A 235 -7.20 25.51 7.90
C LYS A 235 -8.38 24.79 8.57
N SER A 236 -8.97 23.83 7.87
CA SER A 236 -10.05 22.96 8.38
C SER A 236 -10.07 21.64 7.61
N ILE A 237 -10.71 20.62 8.22
CA ILE A 237 -11.00 19.34 7.55
C ILE A 237 -12.48 19.01 7.77
N THR A 238 -13.13 18.57 6.70
CA THR A 238 -14.46 17.93 6.76
C THR A 238 -14.40 16.62 5.97
N GLN A 239 -14.79 15.51 6.59
CA GLN A 239 -14.84 14.20 5.93
C GLN A 239 -16.28 13.79 5.66
N LEU A 240 -16.62 13.55 4.39
CA LEU A 240 -17.94 13.14 3.93
C LEU A 240 -18.03 11.63 3.84
N ILE A 241 -18.98 11.05 4.56
CA ILE A 241 -19.20 9.61 4.67
C ILE A 241 -20.62 9.28 4.24
N ARG A 242 -20.78 8.58 3.12
CA ARG A 242 -22.09 8.23 2.55
C ARG A 242 -22.92 7.31 3.46
N LYS A 243 -22.25 6.43 4.23
CA LYS A 243 -22.94 5.47 5.10
C LYS A 243 -23.38 6.12 6.40
N PRO A 244 -24.45 5.59 7.04
CA PRO A 244 -24.83 6.01 8.37
C PRO A 244 -23.75 5.69 9.40
N LYS A 245 -23.76 6.41 10.51
CA LYS A 245 -22.94 6.13 11.66
C LYS A 245 -23.25 4.72 12.19
N SER A 246 -22.24 3.95 12.48
CA SER A 246 -22.37 2.59 12.99
C SER A 246 -21.37 2.36 14.13
N ALA A 247 -21.57 1.32 14.95
CA ALA A 247 -20.63 0.97 16.01
C ALA A 247 -19.18 0.78 15.51
N LYS A 248 -18.99 0.37 14.25
CA LYS A 248 -17.65 0.26 13.63
C LYS A 248 -17.03 1.60 13.28
N THR A 249 -17.85 2.59 12.94
CA THR A 249 -17.42 3.93 12.54
C THR A 249 -17.53 4.96 13.65
N GLU A 250 -18.10 4.57 14.79
CA GLU A 250 -18.22 5.43 15.96
C GLU A 250 -16.88 5.68 16.64
N LYS A 251 -16.04 4.62 16.72
CA LYS A 251 -14.71 4.72 17.28
C LYS A 251 -13.83 5.56 16.37
N LEU A 252 -13.17 6.55 16.95
CA LEU A 252 -12.14 7.33 16.27
C LEU A 252 -10.89 6.47 16.07
N ASP A 253 -10.22 6.63 14.95
CA ASP A 253 -8.82 6.23 14.82
C ASP A 253 -7.91 7.40 15.22
N HIS A 254 -6.61 7.16 15.30
CA HIS A 254 -5.66 8.19 15.72
C HIS A 254 -5.71 9.47 14.88
N ALA A 255 -5.99 9.37 13.57
CA ALA A 255 -6.10 10.53 12.70
C ALA A 255 -7.29 11.43 13.08
N HIS A 256 -8.42 10.79 13.42
CA HIS A 256 -9.62 11.50 13.84
C HIS A 256 -9.51 12.05 15.26
N GLU A 257 -8.87 11.32 16.19
CA GLU A 257 -8.57 11.80 17.54
C GLU A 257 -7.67 13.05 17.49
N GLU A 258 -6.64 13.01 16.66
CA GLU A 258 -5.74 14.15 16.43
C GLU A 258 -6.50 15.34 15.80
N ALA A 259 -7.32 15.10 14.78
CA ALA A 259 -8.15 16.13 14.16
C ALA A 259 -9.16 16.74 15.14
N GLN A 260 -9.79 15.93 15.97
CA GLN A 260 -10.69 16.40 17.02
C GLN A 260 -9.97 17.31 18.04
N SER A 261 -8.75 16.95 18.41
CA SER A 261 -7.94 17.77 19.32
C SER A 261 -7.58 19.12 18.71
N VAL A 262 -7.32 19.18 17.40
CA VAL A 262 -6.95 20.40 16.68
C VAL A 262 -8.16 21.29 16.42
N PHE A 263 -9.29 20.73 15.98
CA PHE A 263 -10.45 21.48 15.51
C PHE A 263 -11.61 21.55 16.51
N GLY A 264 -11.52 20.90 17.66
CA GLY A 264 -12.49 20.96 18.75
C GLY A 264 -13.77 20.14 18.53
N GLY A 265 -13.81 19.27 17.49
CA GLY A 265 -14.99 18.46 17.19
C GLY A 265 -14.76 17.36 16.16
N ASP A 266 -15.74 16.46 16.02
CA ASP A 266 -15.67 15.39 15.01
C ASP A 266 -15.76 16.00 13.60
N ILE A 267 -14.76 15.77 12.79
CA ILE A 267 -14.66 16.25 11.39
C ILE A 267 -15.55 15.47 10.43
N ARG A 268 -16.14 14.34 10.87
CA ARG A 268 -16.90 13.41 10.03
C ARG A 268 -18.37 13.82 9.92
N ARG A 269 -18.88 13.83 8.68
CA ARG A 269 -20.28 14.04 8.34
C ARG A 269 -20.82 12.74 7.73
N TYR A 270 -21.69 12.06 8.46
CA TYR A 270 -22.32 10.81 8.03
C TYR A 270 -23.55 11.08 7.16
N GLU A 271 -23.95 10.10 6.35
CA GLU A 271 -25.08 10.17 5.43
C GLU A 271 -25.03 11.39 4.49
N THR A 272 -23.81 11.86 4.23
CA THR A 272 -23.55 13.08 3.47
C THR A 272 -22.72 12.74 2.22
N GLN A 273 -23.18 13.27 1.08
CA GLN A 273 -22.50 13.14 -0.21
C GLN A 273 -22.30 14.51 -0.82
N ALA A 274 -21.19 14.69 -1.50
CA ALA A 274 -20.97 15.85 -2.34
C ALA A 274 -21.90 15.77 -3.57
N GLU A 275 -22.64 16.84 -3.86
CA GLU A 275 -23.55 16.94 -4.99
C GLU A 275 -23.01 17.83 -6.10
N ALA A 276 -22.32 18.92 -5.74
CA ALA A 276 -21.74 19.85 -6.69
C ALA A 276 -20.48 20.52 -6.14
N LEU A 277 -19.61 20.95 -7.03
CA LEU A 277 -18.43 21.76 -6.74
C LEU A 277 -18.71 23.21 -7.15
N GLU A 278 -18.44 24.13 -6.23
CA GLU A 278 -18.56 25.56 -6.49
C GLU A 278 -17.18 26.15 -6.76
N ARG A 279 -17.12 27.02 -7.76
CA ARG A 279 -15.87 27.65 -8.19
C ARG A 279 -16.01 29.15 -8.27
N ASP A 280 -14.92 29.87 -8.10
CA ASP A 280 -14.85 31.31 -8.36
C ASP A 280 -14.76 31.61 -9.88
N GLU A 281 -14.75 32.89 -10.22
CA GLU A 281 -14.61 33.36 -11.61
C GLU A 281 -13.31 32.93 -12.28
N ALA A 282 -12.27 32.61 -11.49
CA ALA A 282 -11.00 32.09 -11.97
C ALA A 282 -10.99 30.55 -12.09
N GLY A 283 -12.12 29.87 -11.83
CA GLY A 283 -12.27 28.41 -11.89
C GLY A 283 -11.73 27.66 -10.67
N ARG A 284 -11.25 28.33 -9.63
CA ARG A 284 -10.69 27.71 -8.42
C ARG A 284 -11.81 27.19 -7.52
N LEU A 285 -11.62 25.99 -6.96
CA LEU A 285 -12.56 25.38 -6.03
C LEU A 285 -12.71 26.24 -4.76
N THR A 286 -13.95 26.58 -4.38
CA THR A 286 -14.27 27.40 -3.21
C THR A 286 -15.16 26.70 -2.20
N ALA A 287 -16.01 25.78 -2.65
CA ALA A 287 -16.87 25.00 -1.76
C ALA A 287 -17.36 23.70 -2.40
N VAL A 288 -17.80 22.79 -1.54
CA VAL A 288 -18.60 21.60 -1.90
C VAL A 288 -20.00 21.80 -1.39
N ARG A 289 -21.00 21.59 -2.26
CA ARG A 289 -22.42 21.54 -1.88
C ARG A 289 -22.82 20.08 -1.62
N CYS A 290 -23.46 19.86 -0.47
CA CYS A 290 -23.88 18.52 -0.04
C CYS A 290 -25.35 18.27 -0.37
N ASN A 291 -25.67 16.99 -0.66
CA ASN A 291 -27.05 16.54 -0.89
C ASN A 291 -27.92 16.67 0.37
N GLY A 292 -29.23 16.73 0.15
CA GLY A 292 -30.25 16.69 1.20
C GLY A 292 -30.39 18.00 1.99
N SER A 293 -29.34 18.47 2.63
CA SER A 293 -29.32 19.70 3.43
C SER A 293 -29.09 20.95 2.59
N GLY A 294 -28.56 20.83 1.38
CA GLY A 294 -28.04 21.96 0.62
C GLY A 294 -26.83 22.64 1.29
N GLU A 295 -26.26 22.04 2.33
CA GLU A 295 -25.15 22.61 3.10
C GLU A 295 -23.96 22.90 2.18
N ARG A 296 -23.42 24.10 2.35
CA ARG A 296 -22.25 24.57 1.63
C ARG A 296 -21.03 24.50 2.54
N ILE A 297 -20.06 23.64 2.20
CA ILE A 297 -18.83 23.43 2.96
C ILE A 297 -17.68 24.14 2.24
N PRO A 298 -16.98 25.10 2.85
CA PRO A 298 -15.79 25.71 2.27
C PRO A 298 -14.73 24.65 1.89
N CYS A 299 -14.17 24.76 0.68
CA CYS A 299 -13.25 23.75 0.15
C CYS A 299 -12.31 24.37 -0.89
N GLU A 300 -11.03 24.40 -0.63
CA GLU A 300 -9.98 24.72 -1.61
C GLU A 300 -9.19 23.48 -2.05
N LEU A 301 -9.36 22.35 -1.33
CA LEU A 301 -8.78 21.07 -1.69
C LEU A 301 -9.77 19.94 -1.40
N LEU A 302 -10.25 19.29 -2.46
CA LEU A 302 -11.08 18.10 -2.36
C LEU A 302 -10.24 16.84 -2.57
N LEU A 303 -10.23 15.95 -1.57
CA LEU A 303 -9.53 14.68 -1.63
C LEU A 303 -10.53 13.53 -1.82
N ILE A 304 -10.38 12.79 -2.92
CA ILE A 304 -11.28 11.71 -3.30
C ILE A 304 -10.69 10.36 -2.91
N ALA A 305 -11.20 9.78 -1.81
CA ALA A 305 -10.79 8.48 -1.27
C ALA A 305 -11.90 7.42 -1.47
N SER A 306 -12.48 7.35 -2.67
CA SER A 306 -13.61 6.47 -3.02
C SER A 306 -13.23 5.02 -3.32
N GLY A 307 -11.94 4.66 -3.21
CA GLY A 307 -11.39 3.33 -3.52
C GLY A 307 -11.04 3.17 -5.00
N PHE A 308 -10.73 1.91 -5.38
CA PHE A 308 -10.21 1.57 -6.69
C PHE A 308 -11.15 0.61 -7.42
N SER A 309 -11.09 0.59 -8.76
CA SER A 309 -11.86 -0.31 -9.64
C SER A 309 -11.00 -1.36 -10.32
N GLY A 310 -9.67 -1.24 -10.31
CA GLY A 310 -8.75 -2.18 -10.97
C GLY A 310 -7.32 -1.66 -11.04
N CYS A 311 -6.47 -2.36 -11.80
CA CYS A 311 -5.04 -2.09 -11.86
C CYS A 311 -4.63 -0.92 -12.77
N GLY A 312 -5.53 -0.43 -13.61
CA GLY A 312 -5.23 0.60 -14.60
C GLY A 312 -4.86 0.02 -15.98
N LYS A 313 -5.22 0.78 -17.00
CA LYS A 313 -5.17 0.36 -18.40
C LYS A 313 -3.76 -0.05 -18.87
N ALA A 314 -2.75 0.77 -18.58
CA ALA A 314 -1.38 0.51 -19.02
C ALA A 314 -0.82 -0.81 -18.46
N ALA A 315 -1.08 -1.13 -17.20
CA ALA A 315 -0.65 -2.39 -16.59
C ALA A 315 -1.37 -3.60 -17.19
N GLU A 316 -2.65 -3.46 -17.53
CA GLU A 316 -3.42 -4.50 -18.19
C GLU A 316 -2.94 -4.75 -19.62
N GLU A 317 -2.69 -3.69 -20.39
CA GLU A 317 -2.13 -3.78 -21.74
C GLU A 317 -0.74 -4.44 -21.73
N ALA A 318 0.11 -4.08 -20.77
CA ALA A 318 1.43 -4.70 -20.61
C ALA A 318 1.32 -6.19 -20.28
N TYR A 319 0.41 -6.58 -19.37
CA TYR A 319 0.14 -7.97 -19.03
C TYR A 319 -0.31 -8.76 -20.27
N GLU A 320 -1.30 -8.26 -21.01
CA GLU A 320 -1.81 -8.93 -22.21
C GLU A 320 -0.73 -9.06 -23.30
N ALA A 321 0.11 -8.03 -23.47
CA ALA A 321 1.22 -8.08 -24.40
C ALA A 321 2.27 -9.15 -24.03
N VAL A 322 2.59 -9.32 -22.74
CA VAL A 322 3.46 -10.41 -22.27
C VAL A 322 2.79 -11.77 -22.47
N ARG A 323 1.50 -11.90 -22.16
CA ARG A 323 0.73 -13.13 -22.33
C ARG A 323 0.75 -13.63 -23.79
N GLN A 324 0.72 -12.71 -24.76
CA GLN A 324 0.78 -13.03 -26.19
C GLN A 324 2.14 -13.57 -26.64
N THR A 325 3.20 -13.39 -25.87
CA THR A 325 4.53 -13.95 -26.19
C THR A 325 4.64 -15.45 -25.95
N GLY A 326 3.68 -16.04 -25.20
CA GLY A 326 3.67 -17.46 -24.82
C GLY A 326 4.49 -17.79 -23.56
N VAL A 327 5.18 -16.81 -22.95
CA VAL A 327 5.84 -17.04 -21.66
C VAL A 327 4.78 -17.20 -20.56
N PRO A 328 4.94 -18.10 -19.60
CA PRO A 328 4.05 -18.21 -18.46
C PRO A 328 3.92 -16.88 -17.72
N VAL A 329 2.70 -16.36 -17.58
CA VAL A 329 2.45 -15.08 -16.90
C VAL A 329 1.27 -15.18 -15.95
N LEU A 330 1.43 -14.62 -14.74
CA LEU A 330 0.39 -14.58 -13.70
C LEU A 330 0.17 -13.15 -13.22
N LYS A 331 -1.02 -12.90 -12.66
CA LYS A 331 -1.31 -11.71 -11.86
C LYS A 331 -1.26 -12.07 -10.38
N ALA A 332 -0.90 -11.10 -9.51
CA ALA A 332 -0.89 -11.31 -8.07
C ALA A 332 -1.24 -10.04 -7.29
N GLY A 333 -1.72 -10.24 -6.06
CA GLY A 333 -2.12 -9.17 -5.15
C GLY A 333 -3.32 -8.39 -5.68
N ASP A 334 -3.35 -7.08 -5.40
CA ASP A 334 -4.50 -6.23 -5.75
C ASP A 334 -4.72 -6.08 -7.27
N MET A 335 -3.75 -6.42 -8.09
CA MET A 335 -3.94 -6.49 -9.54
C MET A 335 -4.89 -7.61 -9.95
N ASP A 336 -4.88 -8.72 -9.20
CA ASP A 336 -5.71 -9.90 -9.46
C ASP A 336 -7.05 -9.84 -8.71
N THR A 337 -7.01 -9.54 -7.41
CA THR A 337 -8.16 -9.65 -6.51
C THR A 337 -8.85 -8.33 -6.19
N GLY A 338 -8.33 -7.21 -6.69
CA GLY A 338 -8.76 -5.85 -6.32
C GLY A 338 -8.10 -5.35 -5.03
N ALA A 339 -8.31 -4.07 -4.72
CA ALA A 339 -7.69 -3.41 -3.57
C ALA A 339 -8.00 -4.12 -2.25
N SER A 340 -6.96 -4.46 -1.51
CA SER A 340 -7.03 -5.29 -0.31
C SER A 340 -6.06 -4.82 0.79
N LEU A 341 -5.98 -5.58 1.89
CA LEU A 341 -5.02 -5.35 2.96
C LEU A 341 -3.61 -5.80 2.53
N VAL A 342 -2.58 -5.17 3.11
CA VAL A 342 -1.17 -5.53 2.85
C VAL A 342 -0.88 -7.02 3.07
N VAL A 343 -1.49 -7.64 4.08
CA VAL A 343 -1.36 -9.07 4.37
C VAL A 343 -1.94 -9.94 3.25
N MET A 344 -3.03 -9.52 2.62
CA MET A 344 -3.64 -10.21 1.49
C MET A 344 -2.79 -10.08 0.22
N ALA A 345 -2.24 -8.89 -0.01
CA ALA A 345 -1.31 -8.68 -1.12
C ALA A 345 -0.05 -9.56 -0.99
N ILE A 346 0.54 -9.65 0.22
CA ILE A 346 1.66 -10.55 0.53
C ILE A 346 1.28 -12.01 0.27
N ALA A 347 0.10 -12.44 0.74
CA ALA A 347 -0.40 -13.80 0.53
C ALA A 347 -0.58 -14.11 -0.96
N GLY A 348 -1.15 -13.17 -1.73
CA GLY A 348 -1.29 -13.29 -3.19
C GLY A 348 0.06 -13.42 -3.91
N GLY A 349 1.06 -12.63 -3.49
CA GLY A 349 2.43 -12.75 -4.00
C GLY A 349 3.06 -14.12 -3.73
N LYS A 350 2.89 -14.63 -2.50
CA LYS A 350 3.34 -15.98 -2.11
C LYS A 350 2.66 -17.06 -2.96
N GLN A 351 1.35 -16.96 -3.14
CA GLN A 351 0.59 -17.92 -3.94
C GLN A 351 1.04 -17.94 -5.41
N ALA A 352 1.24 -16.77 -6.02
CA ALA A 352 1.76 -16.69 -7.38
C ALA A 352 3.19 -17.26 -7.49
N ALA A 353 4.04 -17.01 -6.48
CA ALA A 353 5.37 -17.61 -6.41
C ALA A 353 5.30 -19.14 -6.39
N ALA A 354 4.41 -19.73 -5.59
CA ALA A 354 4.21 -21.16 -5.53
C ALA A 354 3.73 -21.75 -6.88
N GLN A 355 2.82 -21.06 -7.56
CA GLN A 355 2.35 -21.48 -8.88
C GLN A 355 3.45 -21.42 -9.93
N VAL A 356 4.24 -20.35 -9.95
CA VAL A 356 5.38 -20.22 -10.89
C VAL A 356 6.46 -21.26 -10.59
N ASP A 357 6.81 -21.48 -9.33
CA ASP A 357 7.78 -22.51 -8.92
C ASP A 357 7.31 -23.91 -9.40
N ALA A 358 6.03 -24.24 -9.18
CA ALA A 358 5.47 -25.50 -9.64
C ALA A 358 5.48 -25.64 -11.18
N LEU A 359 5.20 -24.57 -11.91
CA LEU A 359 5.28 -24.56 -13.39
C LEU A 359 6.70 -24.76 -13.91
N LEU A 360 7.69 -24.15 -13.26
CA LEU A 360 9.08 -24.19 -13.72
C LEU A 360 9.83 -25.46 -13.29
N MET A 361 9.47 -26.02 -12.13
CA MET A 361 10.20 -27.15 -11.51
C MET A 361 9.39 -28.45 -11.51
N GLY A 362 8.10 -28.42 -11.88
CA GLY A 362 7.20 -29.57 -11.78
C GLY A 362 6.64 -29.81 -10.36
N TYR A 363 7.10 -29.10 -9.36
CA TYR A 363 6.63 -29.15 -7.96
C TYR A 363 6.99 -27.86 -7.23
N THR A 364 6.41 -27.64 -6.06
CA THR A 364 6.76 -26.51 -5.19
C THR A 364 6.84 -26.93 -3.72
N ASN A 365 7.73 -26.29 -2.97
CA ASN A 365 7.83 -26.36 -1.50
C ASN A 365 7.47 -25.01 -0.84
N ILE A 366 6.92 -24.07 -1.59
CA ILE A 366 6.40 -22.80 -1.06
C ILE A 366 5.03 -23.09 -0.45
N LEU A 367 4.97 -23.15 0.90
CA LEU A 367 3.76 -23.48 1.69
C LEU A 367 3.03 -22.23 2.17
#